data_9d59946a6724fcbc954220d12283adf0
#
_entry.id   9d59946a6724fcbc954220d12283adf0
#
_cell.length_a   1.000
_cell.length_b   1.000
_cell.length_c   1.000
_cell.angle_alpha   90.00
_cell.angle_beta   90.00
_cell.angle_gamma   90.00
#
_symmetry.space_group_name_H-M   'P 1'
#
loop_
_entity.id
_entity.type
_entity.pdbx_description
1 polymer ?
#
loop_
_entity_poly.entity_id
_entity_poly.type
_entity_poly.pdbx_seq_one_letter_code
_entity_poly.pdbx_strand_id
1 'polypeptide(L)'
;MFDQIKDFINPSKNPDLTQAHEYQRTHLPTLWLLGKTGAGKSSFIQAVTGDSSVEVGNGFAPCTMTAMSYEFPQDKPVMRFLDTRGLGEANYDAKEDLEEIGQAGNALVVVIKADEPEQSSVLAALKQIKKEKKIKHLLLVHTAVLSSSETDRARQVLFNINQVETVWGKSFESVAVDFETDDLSNNSGSIYNYDVLLEKLTNILPVIGMMVVDKEHSTQEEANFDQVENEVLWYAGSAAASDLIPGVGLVSVPAIQAKMLHSLANQYGVEWNKRVFSELIGTLGSSFALQYGMKLGTRQLIKLIPVYGQTVGAVAAAAMSFGTSYGLGRAACFYFYHKNKGEEVSENEMQKIYKESLKKGKAASGYEEN
;
A
#
# COMPACT_ATOMS: atom_id res chain seq x y z
N MET A 1 22.88 0.85 27.93
CA MET A 1 21.60 0.20 27.76
C MET A 1 20.43 1.02 28.30
N PHE A 2 20.42 1.42 29.60
CA PHE A 2 19.30 2.17 30.18
C PHE A 2 19.03 3.56 29.59
N ASP A 3 20.08 4.31 29.22
CA ASP A 3 19.93 5.66 28.65
C ASP A 3 19.46 5.60 27.19
N GLN A 4 19.80 4.56 26.46
CA GLN A 4 19.35 4.35 25.08
C GLN A 4 17.85 3.99 25.01
N ILE A 5 17.34 3.24 26.03
CA ILE A 5 15.90 2.96 26.15
C ILE A 5 15.12 4.26 26.45
N LYS A 6 15.69 5.18 27.22
CA LYS A 6 15.05 6.48 27.48
C LYS A 6 14.90 7.32 26.21
N ASP A 7 15.92 7.32 25.37
CA ASP A 7 15.89 8.06 24.11
C ASP A 7 14.91 7.44 23.11
N PHE A 8 14.76 6.11 23.12
CA PHE A 8 13.77 5.39 22.32
C PHE A 8 12.33 5.66 22.76
N ILE A 9 12.08 5.76 24.08
CA ILE A 9 10.74 6.02 24.65
C ILE A 9 10.36 7.51 24.49
N ASN A 10 11.33 8.42 24.36
CA ASN A 10 11.06 9.84 24.22
C ASN A 10 11.19 10.31 22.76
N PRO A 11 10.04 10.44 22.04
CA PRO A 11 10.06 10.79 20.61
C PRO A 11 10.67 12.15 20.28
N SER A 12 10.81 13.06 21.25
CA SER A 12 11.44 14.38 21.04
C SER A 12 12.96 14.31 20.81
N LYS A 13 13.57 13.17 21.17
CA LYS A 13 15.02 12.93 20.98
C LYS A 13 15.34 12.06 19.76
N ASN A 14 14.35 11.71 18.98
CA ASN A 14 14.54 10.89 17.78
C ASN A 14 15.31 11.67 16.71
N PRO A 15 16.12 11.00 15.89
CA PRO A 15 16.82 11.61 14.80
C PRO A 15 15.86 12.28 13.81
N ASP A 16 16.38 13.19 13.01
CA ASP A 16 15.64 13.75 11.88
C ASP A 16 15.28 12.66 10.89
N LEU A 17 13.99 12.46 10.68
CA LEU A 17 13.41 11.43 9.77
C LEU A 17 12.95 12.06 8.44
N THR A 18 13.21 13.34 8.21
CA THR A 18 12.75 14.05 7.02
C THR A 18 13.19 13.34 5.74
N GLN A 19 14.43 12.91 5.65
CA GLN A 19 14.95 12.19 4.48
C GLN A 19 14.20 10.87 4.23
N ALA A 20 13.89 10.10 5.28
CA ALA A 20 13.15 8.84 5.14
C ALA A 20 11.71 9.07 4.66
N HIS A 21 11.05 10.10 5.18
CA HIS A 21 9.69 10.44 4.78
C HIS A 21 9.64 11.03 3.36
N GLU A 22 10.58 11.88 2.98
CA GLU A 22 10.71 12.41 1.62
C GLU A 22 10.98 11.28 0.62
N TYR A 23 11.92 10.39 0.95
CA TYR A 23 12.21 9.24 0.10
C TYR A 23 11.00 8.32 -0.06
N GLN A 24 10.29 8.01 1.04
CA GLN A 24 9.05 7.24 0.98
C GLN A 24 8.04 7.90 0.04
N ARG A 25 7.79 9.19 0.21
CA ARG A 25 6.79 9.93 -0.58
C ARG A 25 7.10 9.93 -2.07
N THR A 26 8.38 10.02 -2.44
CA THR A 26 8.81 9.97 -3.85
C THR A 26 8.80 8.54 -4.42
N HIS A 27 8.73 7.50 -3.57
CA HIS A 27 8.78 6.09 -3.97
C HIS A 27 7.54 5.30 -3.54
N LEU A 28 6.39 5.96 -3.42
CA LEU A 28 5.13 5.29 -3.11
C LEU A 28 4.77 4.22 -4.16
N PRO A 29 4.26 3.06 -3.74
CA PRO A 29 3.61 2.13 -4.65
C PRO A 29 2.57 2.86 -5.49
N THR A 30 2.63 2.71 -6.81
CA THR A 30 1.82 3.51 -7.73
C THR A 30 0.90 2.63 -8.56
N LEU A 31 -0.40 2.92 -8.50
CA LEU A 31 -1.41 2.35 -9.38
C LEU A 31 -1.69 3.34 -10.52
N TRP A 32 -1.23 3.02 -11.69
CA TRP A 32 -1.40 3.86 -12.87
C TRP A 32 -2.70 3.53 -13.58
N LEU A 33 -3.56 4.52 -13.76
CA LEU A 33 -4.85 4.40 -14.43
C LEU A 33 -4.76 4.91 -15.85
N LEU A 34 -5.08 4.06 -16.81
CA LEU A 34 -5.11 4.36 -18.23
C LEU A 34 -6.51 4.14 -18.76
N GLY A 35 -7.13 5.15 -19.34
CA GLY A 35 -8.48 5.04 -19.91
C GLY A 35 -8.99 6.39 -20.39
N LYS A 36 -9.95 6.37 -21.29
CA LYS A 36 -10.59 7.59 -21.83
C LYS A 36 -11.30 8.39 -20.73
N THR A 37 -11.59 9.64 -21.01
CA THR A 37 -12.51 10.46 -20.20
C THR A 37 -13.87 9.77 -20.14
N GLY A 38 -14.46 9.65 -18.96
CA GLY A 38 -15.73 8.95 -18.77
C GLY A 38 -15.64 7.42 -18.69
N ALA A 39 -14.45 6.83 -18.76
CA ALA A 39 -14.28 5.38 -18.63
C ALA A 39 -14.50 4.84 -17.19
N GLY A 40 -14.70 5.70 -16.18
CA GLY A 40 -14.93 5.28 -14.79
C GLY A 40 -13.68 5.25 -13.92
N LYS A 41 -12.57 5.92 -14.31
CA LYS A 41 -11.33 5.97 -13.51
C LYS A 41 -11.53 6.60 -12.12
N SER A 42 -12.27 7.71 -12.04
CA SER A 42 -12.58 8.34 -10.74
C SER A 42 -13.47 7.45 -9.88
N SER A 43 -14.49 6.81 -10.47
CA SER A 43 -15.35 5.84 -9.77
C SER A 43 -14.54 4.65 -9.26
N PHE A 44 -13.54 4.20 -10.04
CA PHE A 44 -12.60 3.16 -9.60
C PHE A 44 -11.81 3.60 -8.37
N ILE A 45 -11.23 4.81 -8.37
CA ILE A 45 -10.48 5.33 -7.20
C ILE A 45 -11.40 5.43 -5.99
N GLN A 46 -12.60 5.99 -6.14
CA GLN A 46 -13.60 6.07 -5.05
C GLN A 46 -13.93 4.69 -4.49
N ALA A 47 -14.14 3.71 -5.36
CA ALA A 47 -14.45 2.34 -4.94
C ALA A 47 -13.30 1.70 -4.14
N VAL A 48 -12.05 1.93 -4.55
CA VAL A 48 -10.87 1.34 -3.89
C VAL A 48 -10.52 2.05 -2.59
N THR A 49 -10.70 3.38 -2.53
CA THR A 49 -10.32 4.19 -1.36
C THR A 49 -11.42 4.38 -0.34
N GLY A 50 -12.68 4.18 -0.73
CA GLY A 50 -13.84 4.57 0.06
C GLY A 50 -14.01 6.10 0.19
N ASP A 51 -13.17 6.89 -0.47
CA ASP A 51 -13.18 8.35 -0.39
C ASP A 51 -14.12 8.96 -1.42
N SER A 52 -15.30 9.32 -0.99
CA SER A 52 -16.32 9.99 -1.83
C SER A 52 -15.93 11.40 -2.26
N SER A 53 -14.90 12.00 -1.66
CA SER A 53 -14.39 13.33 -2.04
C SER A 53 -13.53 13.30 -3.31
N VAL A 54 -13.17 12.12 -3.80
CA VAL A 54 -12.45 11.91 -5.07
C VAL A 54 -13.39 12.19 -6.23
N GLU A 55 -13.79 13.44 -6.41
CA GLU A 55 -14.38 13.93 -7.65
C GLU A 55 -13.27 14.34 -8.62
N VAL A 56 -13.58 14.30 -9.92
CA VAL A 56 -12.65 14.77 -10.95
C VAL A 56 -12.19 16.20 -10.62
N GLY A 57 -10.95 16.33 -10.16
CA GLY A 57 -10.33 17.61 -9.80
C GLY A 57 -10.09 17.86 -8.30
N ASN A 58 -10.74 17.14 -7.39
CA ASN A 58 -10.48 17.28 -5.95
C ASN A 58 -9.43 16.28 -5.46
N GLY A 59 -8.40 16.77 -4.78
CA GLY A 59 -7.31 15.95 -4.24
C GLY A 59 -6.24 15.54 -5.27
N PHE A 60 -6.47 15.74 -6.57
CA PHE A 60 -5.47 15.50 -7.61
C PHE A 60 -4.51 16.68 -7.74
N ALA A 61 -3.22 16.39 -7.70
CA ALA A 61 -2.18 17.37 -8.00
C ALA A 61 -1.54 17.08 -9.36
N PRO A 62 -1.30 18.09 -10.20
CA PRO A 62 -0.52 17.90 -11.43
C PRO A 62 0.87 17.39 -11.08
N CYS A 63 1.31 16.29 -11.72
CA CYS A 63 2.67 15.77 -11.55
C CYS A 63 3.46 15.80 -12.85
N THR A 64 2.79 15.66 -14.00
CA THR A 64 3.35 15.84 -15.32
C THR A 64 2.40 16.71 -16.17
N MET A 65 2.76 16.98 -17.44
CA MET A 65 1.86 17.67 -18.38
C MET A 65 0.60 16.83 -18.69
N THR A 66 0.70 15.50 -18.60
CA THR A 66 -0.32 14.56 -19.05
C THR A 66 -0.92 13.71 -17.93
N ALA A 67 -0.36 13.76 -16.70
CA ALA A 67 -0.85 12.98 -15.59
C ALA A 67 -1.12 13.82 -14.34
N MET A 68 -2.07 13.34 -13.54
CA MET A 68 -2.39 13.86 -12.22
C MET A 68 -2.23 12.76 -11.18
N SER A 69 -1.67 13.11 -10.03
CA SER A 69 -1.47 12.18 -8.92
C SER A 69 -2.43 12.44 -7.78
N TYR A 70 -2.87 11.34 -7.16
CA TYR A 70 -3.64 11.33 -5.94
C TYR A 70 -2.95 10.41 -4.93
N GLU A 71 -2.43 10.98 -3.85
CA GLU A 71 -1.79 10.23 -2.76
C GLU A 71 -2.84 9.80 -1.74
N PHE A 72 -2.80 8.53 -1.32
CA PHE A 72 -3.79 7.98 -0.40
C PHE A 72 -3.16 7.20 0.76
N PRO A 73 -3.62 7.39 2.02
CA PRO A 73 -4.39 8.57 2.50
C PRO A 73 -3.62 9.89 2.31
N GLN A 74 -4.30 11.03 2.26
CA GLN A 74 -3.68 12.32 1.92
C GLN A 74 -2.64 12.80 2.96
N ASP A 75 -2.90 12.56 4.25
CA ASP A 75 -2.04 13.00 5.36
C ASP A 75 -0.81 12.10 5.57
N LYS A 76 -0.98 10.80 5.41
CA LYS A 76 0.05 9.78 5.58
C LYS A 76 0.02 8.80 4.40
N PRO A 77 0.48 9.21 3.22
CA PRO A 77 0.30 8.45 2.00
C PRO A 77 1.05 7.12 2.03
N VAL A 78 0.32 6.05 1.69
CA VAL A 78 0.80 4.67 1.63
C VAL A 78 0.94 4.21 0.18
N MET A 79 0.13 4.79 -0.71
CA MET A 79 0.18 4.56 -2.15
C MET A 79 -0.22 5.81 -2.93
N ARG A 80 -0.02 5.75 -4.23
CA ARG A 80 -0.38 6.81 -5.17
C ARG A 80 -1.21 6.23 -6.31
N PHE A 81 -2.24 6.97 -6.71
CA PHE A 81 -2.91 6.80 -8.00
C PHE A 81 -2.33 7.83 -8.98
N LEU A 82 -2.03 7.38 -10.19
CA LEU A 82 -1.62 8.24 -11.30
C LEU A 82 -2.70 8.14 -12.37
N ASP A 83 -3.43 9.23 -12.60
CA ASP A 83 -4.47 9.29 -13.63
C ASP A 83 -3.95 10.01 -14.88
N THR A 84 -3.92 9.31 -15.99
CA THR A 84 -3.52 9.90 -17.26
C THR A 84 -4.63 10.75 -17.85
N ARG A 85 -4.29 11.96 -18.27
CA ARG A 85 -5.15 12.87 -19.03
C ARG A 85 -4.65 13.01 -20.46
N GLY A 86 -5.51 13.47 -21.34
CA GLY A 86 -5.10 13.77 -22.72
C GLY A 86 -4.87 12.55 -23.60
N LEU A 87 -5.39 11.36 -23.22
CA LEU A 87 -5.42 10.23 -24.14
C LEU A 87 -6.23 10.59 -25.38
N GLY A 88 -5.56 10.65 -26.51
CA GLY A 88 -6.12 11.15 -27.77
C GLY A 88 -5.59 12.53 -28.20
N GLU A 89 -4.83 13.21 -27.34
CA GLU A 89 -4.06 14.39 -27.73
C GLU A 89 -2.79 13.98 -28.50
N ALA A 90 -2.43 14.78 -29.48
CA ALA A 90 -1.31 14.47 -30.39
C ALA A 90 0.07 14.38 -29.72
N ASN A 91 0.18 14.85 -28.47
CA ASN A 91 1.43 15.00 -27.73
C ASN A 91 1.48 14.16 -26.44
N TYR A 92 0.64 13.13 -26.27
CA TYR A 92 0.75 12.25 -25.10
C TYR A 92 2.10 11.50 -25.10
N ASP A 93 2.92 11.73 -24.06
CA ASP A 93 4.19 11.04 -23.86
C ASP A 93 4.16 10.21 -22.56
N ALA A 94 4.00 8.90 -22.70
CA ALA A 94 4.03 7.95 -21.60
C ALA A 94 5.37 7.92 -20.85
N LYS A 95 6.44 8.47 -21.43
CA LYS A 95 7.77 8.45 -20.83
C LYS A 95 7.86 9.40 -19.63
N GLU A 96 7.28 10.60 -19.73
CA GLU A 96 7.22 11.54 -18.60
C GLU A 96 6.46 10.93 -17.42
N ASP A 97 5.30 10.32 -17.68
CA ASP A 97 4.51 9.68 -16.63
C ASP A 97 5.25 8.50 -16.00
N LEU A 98 6.05 7.76 -16.78
CA LEU A 98 6.87 6.65 -16.27
C LEU A 98 8.09 7.09 -15.47
N GLU A 99 8.58 8.30 -15.65
CA GLU A 99 9.68 8.88 -14.86
C GLU A 99 9.21 9.21 -13.44
N GLU A 100 7.93 9.61 -13.27
CA GLU A 100 7.30 9.85 -11.96
C GLU A 100 7.03 8.56 -11.17
N ILE A 101 6.99 7.41 -11.84
CA ILE A 101 6.77 6.12 -11.20
C ILE A 101 8.07 5.65 -10.54
N GLY A 102 8.09 5.63 -9.21
CA GLY A 102 9.22 5.15 -8.41
C GLY A 102 9.54 3.66 -8.64
N GLN A 103 10.50 3.14 -7.88
CA GLN A 103 10.95 1.75 -7.98
C GLN A 103 10.10 0.74 -7.19
N ALA A 104 9.23 1.21 -6.29
CA ALA A 104 8.34 0.37 -5.49
C ALA A 104 7.12 -0.06 -6.30
N GLY A 105 6.70 -1.31 -6.13
CA GLY A 105 5.57 -2.02 -6.75
C GLY A 105 4.62 -1.16 -7.59
N ASN A 106 4.72 -1.26 -8.92
CA ASN A 106 3.91 -0.47 -9.83
C ASN A 106 3.02 -1.38 -10.66
N ALA A 107 1.74 -1.04 -10.74
CA ALA A 107 0.76 -1.76 -11.53
C ALA A 107 0.01 -0.80 -12.46
N LEU A 108 -0.37 -1.30 -13.63
CA LEU A 108 -1.18 -0.58 -14.60
C LEU A 108 -2.61 -1.12 -14.59
N VAL A 109 -3.57 -0.24 -14.42
CA VAL A 109 -4.99 -0.56 -14.58
C VAL A 109 -5.49 0.14 -15.83
N VAL A 110 -5.90 -0.65 -16.80
CA VAL A 110 -6.55 -0.15 -18.04
C VAL A 110 -8.06 -0.18 -17.81
N VAL A 111 -8.69 0.99 -17.81
CA VAL A 111 -10.13 1.14 -17.56
C VAL A 111 -10.84 1.42 -18.90
N ILE A 112 -11.72 0.53 -19.30
CA ILE A 112 -12.47 0.59 -20.55
C ILE A 112 -13.97 0.47 -20.25
N LYS A 113 -14.76 1.39 -20.77
CA LYS A 113 -16.21 1.25 -20.77
C LYS A 113 -16.61 0.11 -21.71
N ALA A 114 -17.39 -0.86 -21.21
CA ALA A 114 -17.64 -2.11 -21.93
C ALA A 114 -18.31 -1.87 -23.31
N ASP A 115 -19.24 -0.94 -23.36
CA ASP A 115 -20.03 -0.62 -24.57
C ASP A 115 -19.32 0.35 -25.55
N GLU A 116 -18.07 0.75 -25.25
CA GLU A 116 -17.29 1.66 -26.12
C GLU A 116 -16.21 0.87 -26.88
N PRO A 117 -16.43 0.48 -28.15
CA PRO A 117 -15.51 -0.37 -28.90
C PRO A 117 -14.29 0.38 -29.42
N GLU A 118 -14.34 1.71 -29.51
CA GLU A 118 -13.24 2.53 -30.03
C GLU A 118 -12.22 2.82 -28.91
N GLN A 119 -11.06 2.17 -28.94
CA GLN A 119 -10.01 2.26 -27.93
C GLN A 119 -8.63 2.60 -28.50
N SER A 120 -8.56 3.16 -29.71
CA SER A 120 -7.28 3.39 -30.41
C SER A 120 -6.29 4.25 -29.61
N SER A 121 -6.77 5.28 -28.91
CA SER A 121 -5.93 6.15 -28.09
C SER A 121 -5.36 5.40 -26.86
N VAL A 122 -6.18 4.60 -26.19
CA VAL A 122 -5.76 3.76 -25.05
C VAL A 122 -4.73 2.72 -25.52
N LEU A 123 -4.99 2.06 -26.63
CA LEU A 123 -4.08 1.06 -27.19
C LEU A 123 -2.75 1.67 -27.66
N ALA A 124 -2.78 2.88 -28.21
CA ALA A 124 -1.56 3.61 -28.60
C ALA A 124 -0.69 3.95 -27.36
N ALA A 125 -1.30 4.47 -26.29
CA ALA A 125 -0.63 4.73 -25.02
C ALA A 125 -0.08 3.44 -24.39
N LEU A 126 -0.89 2.38 -24.37
CA LEU A 126 -0.48 1.07 -23.84
C LEU A 126 0.74 0.52 -24.61
N LYS A 127 0.82 0.73 -25.92
CA LYS A 127 1.96 0.32 -26.75
C LYS A 127 3.24 1.10 -26.38
N GLN A 128 3.12 2.38 -26.04
CA GLN A 128 4.26 3.18 -25.55
C GLN A 128 4.72 2.69 -24.19
N ILE A 129 3.79 2.53 -23.22
CA ILE A 129 4.06 2.05 -21.85
C ILE A 129 4.79 0.70 -21.88
N LYS A 130 4.34 -0.23 -22.72
CA LYS A 130 4.97 -1.54 -22.88
C LYS A 130 6.45 -1.46 -23.29
N LYS A 131 6.84 -0.49 -24.11
CA LYS A 131 8.23 -0.35 -24.59
C LYS A 131 9.21 -0.04 -23.47
N GLU A 132 8.77 0.69 -22.46
CA GLU A 132 9.61 1.13 -21.35
C GLU A 132 9.88 0.02 -20.32
N LYS A 133 9.18 -1.11 -20.37
CA LYS A 133 9.36 -2.32 -19.55
C LYS A 133 9.32 -2.09 -18.03
N LYS A 134 8.85 -0.95 -17.57
CA LYS A 134 8.76 -0.60 -16.14
C LYS A 134 7.54 -1.24 -15.44
N ILE A 135 6.49 -1.56 -16.21
CA ILE A 135 5.25 -2.14 -15.68
C ILE A 135 5.32 -3.67 -15.80
N LYS A 136 5.16 -4.36 -14.69
CA LYS A 136 5.13 -5.83 -14.60
C LYS A 136 3.71 -6.39 -14.68
N HIS A 137 2.76 -5.72 -14.02
CA HIS A 137 1.38 -6.19 -13.85
C HIS A 137 0.41 -5.26 -14.56
N LEU A 138 -0.56 -5.86 -15.25
CA LEU A 138 -1.67 -5.16 -15.89
C LEU A 138 -2.98 -5.78 -15.44
N LEU A 139 -3.93 -4.95 -15.04
CA LEU A 139 -5.33 -5.31 -14.82
C LEU A 139 -6.20 -4.55 -15.82
N LEU A 140 -7.02 -5.27 -16.57
CA LEU A 140 -8.03 -4.69 -17.45
C LEU A 140 -9.38 -4.66 -16.71
N VAL A 141 -9.92 -3.45 -16.51
CA VAL A 141 -11.20 -3.23 -15.85
C VAL A 141 -12.23 -2.78 -16.89
N HIS A 142 -13.29 -3.56 -17.05
CA HIS A 142 -14.45 -3.20 -17.87
C HIS A 142 -15.51 -2.59 -16.96
N THR A 143 -15.90 -1.34 -17.26
CA THR A 143 -16.92 -0.60 -16.51
C THR A 143 -18.26 -0.53 -17.27
N ALA A 144 -19.33 -0.08 -16.59
CA ALA A 144 -20.68 0.07 -17.14
C ALA A 144 -21.21 -1.23 -17.80
N VAL A 145 -20.87 -2.37 -17.19
CA VAL A 145 -21.18 -3.68 -17.79
C VAL A 145 -22.66 -4.07 -17.66
N LEU A 146 -23.39 -3.47 -16.72
CA LEU A 146 -24.82 -3.75 -16.54
C LEU A 146 -25.72 -2.95 -17.52
N SER A 147 -25.16 -2.00 -18.26
CA SER A 147 -25.88 -1.27 -19.30
C SER A 147 -26.27 -2.15 -20.51
N SER A 148 -25.64 -3.30 -20.67
CA SER A 148 -25.84 -4.23 -21.78
C SER A 148 -26.44 -5.56 -21.34
N SER A 149 -27.11 -6.28 -22.29
CA SER A 149 -27.54 -7.66 -22.03
C SER A 149 -26.37 -8.57 -21.72
N GLU A 150 -26.60 -9.67 -21.00
CA GLU A 150 -25.54 -10.63 -20.62
C GLU A 150 -24.74 -11.13 -21.84
N THR A 151 -25.46 -11.43 -22.95
CA THR A 151 -24.82 -11.90 -24.18
C THR A 151 -23.95 -10.83 -24.85
N ASP A 152 -24.43 -9.59 -24.87
CA ASP A 152 -23.68 -8.49 -25.47
C ASP A 152 -22.49 -8.11 -24.58
N ARG A 153 -22.66 -8.10 -23.27
CA ARG A 153 -21.59 -7.92 -22.28
C ARG A 153 -20.46 -8.90 -22.51
N ALA A 154 -20.76 -10.19 -22.64
CA ALA A 154 -19.72 -11.21 -22.85
C ALA A 154 -18.94 -10.95 -24.16
N ARG A 155 -19.62 -10.52 -25.23
CA ARG A 155 -18.98 -10.17 -26.50
C ARG A 155 -18.11 -8.91 -26.39
N GLN A 156 -18.60 -7.87 -25.74
CA GLN A 156 -17.89 -6.60 -25.53
C GLN A 156 -16.62 -6.81 -24.70
N VAL A 157 -16.74 -7.53 -23.57
CA VAL A 157 -15.61 -7.87 -22.72
C VAL A 157 -14.54 -8.66 -23.48
N LEU A 158 -14.96 -9.71 -24.21
CA LEU A 158 -14.04 -10.52 -25.00
C LEU A 158 -13.36 -9.70 -26.12
N PHE A 159 -14.11 -8.81 -26.76
CA PHE A 159 -13.56 -7.93 -27.79
C PHE A 159 -12.46 -7.01 -27.21
N ASN A 160 -12.72 -6.38 -26.08
CA ASN A 160 -11.76 -5.51 -25.40
C ASN A 160 -10.53 -6.28 -24.92
N ILE A 161 -10.70 -7.49 -24.39
CA ILE A 161 -9.59 -8.39 -24.00
C ILE A 161 -8.69 -8.64 -25.20
N ASN A 162 -9.24 -9.03 -26.34
CA ASN A 162 -8.48 -9.32 -27.56
C ASN A 162 -7.69 -8.10 -28.07
N GLN A 163 -8.28 -6.91 -28.00
CA GLN A 163 -7.59 -5.67 -28.38
C GLN A 163 -6.36 -5.42 -27.49
N VAL A 164 -6.54 -5.51 -26.17
CA VAL A 164 -5.47 -5.29 -25.20
C VAL A 164 -4.41 -6.39 -25.30
N GLU A 165 -4.79 -7.65 -25.45
CA GLU A 165 -3.88 -8.79 -25.62
C GLU A 165 -2.99 -8.62 -26.84
N THR A 166 -3.55 -8.19 -27.96
CA THR A 166 -2.81 -7.94 -29.21
C THR A 166 -1.70 -6.90 -29.01
N VAL A 167 -1.94 -5.87 -28.20
CA VAL A 167 -0.96 -4.80 -27.92
C VAL A 167 -0.01 -5.20 -26.83
N TRP A 168 -0.53 -5.70 -25.69
CA TRP A 168 0.26 -6.02 -24.50
C TRP A 168 1.16 -7.23 -24.73
N GLY A 169 0.63 -8.32 -25.28
CA GLY A 169 1.39 -9.51 -25.67
C GLY A 169 2.03 -10.26 -24.49
N LYS A 170 1.53 -10.05 -23.27
CA LYS A 170 1.85 -10.77 -22.03
C LYS A 170 0.55 -11.13 -21.34
N SER A 171 0.57 -12.09 -20.41
CA SER A 171 -0.58 -12.38 -19.57
C SER A 171 -0.99 -11.15 -18.73
N PHE A 172 -2.27 -10.99 -18.53
CA PHE A 172 -2.85 -9.98 -17.66
C PHE A 172 -4.17 -10.50 -17.07
N GLU A 173 -4.60 -9.85 -16.00
CA GLU A 173 -5.88 -10.11 -15.36
C GLU A 173 -6.95 -9.20 -15.95
N SER A 174 -8.21 -9.67 -15.97
CA SER A 174 -9.35 -8.82 -16.33
C SER A 174 -10.53 -9.01 -15.38
N VAL A 175 -11.30 -7.93 -15.18
CA VAL A 175 -12.52 -7.96 -14.38
C VAL A 175 -13.58 -7.04 -15.00
N ALA A 176 -14.83 -7.47 -14.92
CA ALA A 176 -15.99 -6.69 -15.32
C ALA A 176 -16.71 -6.18 -14.08
N VAL A 177 -16.85 -4.85 -13.94
CA VAL A 177 -17.44 -4.19 -12.77
C VAL A 177 -18.49 -3.18 -13.20
N ASP A 178 -19.39 -2.84 -12.30
CA ASP A 178 -20.27 -1.68 -12.46
C ASP A 178 -20.27 -0.88 -11.16
N PHE A 179 -19.89 0.40 -11.27
CA PHE A 179 -19.84 1.31 -10.14
C PHE A 179 -21.17 2.03 -9.92
N GLU A 180 -22.04 2.05 -10.93
CA GLU A 180 -23.37 2.64 -10.87
C GLU A 180 -24.40 1.51 -10.73
N THR A 181 -24.86 1.24 -9.52
CA THR A 181 -25.94 0.27 -9.31
C THR A 181 -27.26 1.02 -9.07
N ASP A 182 -28.04 1.19 -10.14
CA ASP A 182 -29.46 1.59 -10.06
C ASP A 182 -30.35 0.43 -9.59
N ASP A 183 -29.82 -0.54 -8.88
CA ASP A 183 -30.62 -1.69 -8.42
C ASP A 183 -31.48 -1.28 -7.21
N LEU A 184 -32.65 -0.69 -7.53
CA LEU A 184 -33.73 -0.38 -6.59
C LEU A 184 -34.26 -1.62 -5.84
N SER A 185 -33.76 -2.82 -6.15
CA SER A 185 -34.21 -4.08 -5.57
C SER A 185 -33.38 -4.54 -4.37
N ASN A 186 -32.15 -4.02 -4.20
CA ASN A 186 -31.31 -4.31 -3.04
C ASN A 186 -30.89 -3.02 -2.35
N ASN A 187 -31.33 -2.85 -1.11
CA ASN A 187 -31.11 -1.70 -0.23
C ASN A 187 -29.63 -1.44 0.16
N SER A 188 -28.66 -2.08 -0.52
CA SER A 188 -27.24 -1.83 -0.40
C SER A 188 -26.69 -1.57 -1.80
N GLY A 189 -26.28 -0.35 -2.09
CA GLY A 189 -25.62 0.04 -3.33
C GLY A 189 -24.25 -0.64 -3.48
N SER A 190 -24.25 -1.98 -3.60
CA SER A 190 -23.02 -2.76 -3.73
C SER A 190 -22.54 -2.73 -5.18
N ILE A 191 -21.30 -2.35 -5.38
CA ILE A 191 -20.61 -2.40 -6.66
C ILE A 191 -20.61 -3.83 -7.21
N TYR A 192 -21.03 -3.99 -8.46
CA TYR A 192 -21.04 -5.31 -9.10
C TYR A 192 -19.61 -5.87 -9.25
N ASN A 193 -19.38 -7.10 -8.79
CA ASN A 193 -18.09 -7.80 -8.78
C ASN A 193 -16.98 -7.09 -8.00
N TYR A 194 -17.32 -6.33 -6.96
CA TYR A 194 -16.33 -5.60 -6.15
C TYR A 194 -15.29 -6.52 -5.51
N ASP A 195 -15.72 -7.65 -4.92
CA ASP A 195 -14.81 -8.60 -4.27
C ASP A 195 -13.78 -9.16 -5.25
N VAL A 196 -14.23 -9.47 -6.49
CA VAL A 196 -13.34 -9.96 -7.57
C VAL A 196 -12.34 -8.87 -7.98
N LEU A 197 -12.79 -7.62 -8.05
CA LEU A 197 -11.91 -6.48 -8.32
C LEU A 197 -10.83 -6.36 -7.26
N LEU A 198 -11.21 -6.40 -5.98
CA LEU A 198 -10.27 -6.28 -4.86
C LEU A 198 -9.27 -7.45 -4.80
N GLU A 199 -9.73 -8.68 -5.04
CA GLU A 199 -8.85 -9.85 -5.12
C GLU A 199 -7.77 -9.65 -6.19
N LYS A 200 -8.17 -9.26 -7.40
CA LYS A 200 -7.24 -9.03 -8.51
C LYS A 200 -6.29 -7.85 -8.26
N LEU A 201 -6.79 -6.77 -7.68
CA LEU A 201 -5.95 -5.63 -7.27
C LEU A 201 -4.94 -6.03 -6.19
N THR A 202 -5.36 -6.81 -5.20
CA THR A 202 -4.48 -7.32 -4.14
C THR A 202 -3.38 -8.22 -4.72
N ASN A 203 -3.67 -9.00 -5.76
CA ASN A 203 -2.68 -9.85 -6.42
C ASN A 203 -1.59 -9.03 -7.14
N ILE A 204 -1.95 -7.90 -7.75
CA ILE A 204 -1.00 -7.05 -8.49
C ILE A 204 -0.34 -5.96 -7.63
N LEU A 205 -1.00 -5.52 -6.57
CA LEU A 205 -0.51 -4.53 -5.61
C LEU A 205 -0.99 -4.87 -4.20
N PRO A 206 -0.28 -5.75 -3.47
CA PRO A 206 -0.76 -6.33 -2.20
C PRO A 206 -1.07 -5.31 -1.11
N VAL A 207 -0.47 -4.12 -1.12
CA VAL A 207 -0.79 -3.05 -0.17
C VAL A 207 -2.26 -2.63 -0.23
N ILE A 208 -2.91 -2.72 -1.38
CA ILE A 208 -4.35 -2.40 -1.54
C ILE A 208 -5.19 -3.31 -0.64
N GLY A 209 -4.91 -4.62 -0.62
CA GLY A 209 -5.65 -5.55 0.22
C GLY A 209 -5.52 -5.31 1.73
N MET A 210 -4.53 -4.52 2.14
CA MET A 210 -4.36 -4.07 3.54
C MET A 210 -5.12 -2.77 3.82
N MET A 211 -5.39 -1.96 2.80
CA MET A 211 -6.00 -0.62 2.93
C MET A 211 -7.51 -0.63 2.74
N VAL A 212 -8.07 -1.70 2.19
CA VAL A 212 -9.52 -1.76 1.87
C VAL A 212 -10.35 -1.65 3.13
N VAL A 213 -11.30 -0.71 3.10
CA VAL A 213 -12.08 -0.28 4.25
C VAL A 213 -13.19 -1.29 4.64
N ASP A 214 -13.64 -2.10 3.71
CA ASP A 214 -14.80 -3.00 3.92
C ASP A 214 -14.34 -4.43 4.26
N LYS A 215 -13.61 -4.56 5.39
CA LYS A 215 -13.19 -5.84 5.92
C LYS A 215 -14.23 -6.39 6.88
N GLU A 216 -14.63 -7.64 6.68
CA GLU A 216 -15.37 -8.35 7.70
C GLU A 216 -14.48 -8.54 8.93
N HIS A 217 -14.89 -7.99 10.07
CA HIS A 217 -14.16 -8.13 11.34
C HIS A 217 -14.81 -9.21 12.19
N SER A 218 -14.03 -10.19 12.62
CA SER A 218 -14.49 -11.23 13.53
C SER A 218 -14.56 -10.73 14.98
N THR A 219 -13.81 -9.69 15.30
CA THR A 219 -13.72 -9.12 16.65
C THR A 219 -13.71 -7.59 16.66
N GLN A 220 -14.12 -6.99 17.78
CA GLN A 220 -14.01 -5.53 17.98
C GLN A 220 -12.54 -5.06 17.99
N GLU A 221 -11.61 -5.93 18.35
CA GLU A 221 -10.17 -5.64 18.30
C GLU A 221 -9.70 -5.44 16.87
N GLU A 222 -10.13 -6.32 15.96
CA GLU A 222 -9.83 -6.19 14.53
C GLU A 222 -10.42 -4.91 13.92
N ALA A 223 -11.67 -4.59 14.26
CA ALA A 223 -12.31 -3.35 13.82
C ALA A 223 -11.59 -2.09 14.33
N ASN A 224 -11.05 -2.12 15.57
CA ASN A 224 -10.25 -1.02 16.08
C ASN A 224 -8.89 -0.92 15.41
N PHE A 225 -8.26 -2.06 15.08
CA PHE A 225 -6.99 -2.06 14.34
C PHE A 225 -7.15 -1.47 12.94
N ASP A 226 -8.23 -1.79 12.25
CA ASP A 226 -8.50 -1.27 10.90
C ASP A 226 -8.49 0.26 10.83
N GLN A 227 -9.00 0.92 11.87
CA GLN A 227 -9.00 2.39 11.96
C GLN A 227 -7.58 3.01 11.98
N VAL A 228 -6.59 2.27 12.45
CA VAL A 228 -5.19 2.73 12.59
C VAL A 228 -4.24 2.02 11.63
N GLU A 229 -4.69 1.04 10.87
CA GLU A 229 -3.85 0.22 9.99
C GLU A 229 -3.10 1.07 8.96
N ASN A 230 -3.75 2.08 8.37
CA ASN A 230 -3.11 3.00 7.43
C ASN A 230 -1.92 3.76 8.06
N GLU A 231 -2.01 4.13 9.34
CA GLU A 231 -0.89 4.73 10.04
C GLU A 231 0.26 3.74 10.26
N VAL A 232 -0.05 2.49 10.62
CA VAL A 232 0.95 1.42 10.73
C VAL A 232 1.65 1.16 9.41
N LEU A 233 0.90 1.13 8.31
CA LEU A 233 1.43 0.98 6.94
C LEU A 233 2.35 2.14 6.56
N TRP A 234 1.97 3.37 6.91
CA TRP A 234 2.80 4.55 6.65
C TRP A 234 4.15 4.47 7.38
N TYR A 235 4.15 4.10 8.66
CA TYR A 235 5.39 3.90 9.41
C TYR A 235 6.22 2.73 8.86
N ALA A 236 5.57 1.64 8.44
CA ALA A 236 6.25 0.51 7.82
C ALA A 236 6.91 0.90 6.49
N GLY A 237 6.22 1.70 5.66
CA GLY A 237 6.77 2.27 4.43
C GLY A 237 7.96 3.19 4.69
N SER A 238 7.88 4.06 5.71
CA SER A 238 9.00 4.93 6.12
C SER A 238 10.22 4.12 6.58
N ALA A 239 10.00 3.03 7.31
CA ALA A 239 11.07 2.14 7.75
C ALA A 239 11.75 1.45 6.56
N ALA A 240 10.97 0.94 5.61
CA ALA A 240 11.48 0.36 4.38
C ALA A 240 12.27 1.37 3.54
N ALA A 241 11.72 2.57 3.35
CA ALA A 241 12.38 3.66 2.63
C ALA A 241 13.73 4.03 3.24
N SER A 242 13.84 4.02 4.57
CA SER A 242 15.11 4.31 5.28
C SER A 242 16.22 3.33 4.91
N ASP A 243 15.91 2.07 4.69
CA ASP A 243 16.91 1.04 4.36
C ASP A 243 17.39 1.13 2.90
N LEU A 244 16.65 1.82 2.05
CA LEU A 244 17.07 2.11 0.67
C LEU A 244 18.06 3.28 0.60
N ILE A 245 18.15 4.08 1.66
CA ILE A 245 19.11 5.20 1.76
C ILE A 245 20.37 4.69 2.48
N PRO A 246 21.56 4.69 1.83
CA PRO A 246 22.78 4.17 2.42
C PRO A 246 23.11 4.76 3.79
N GLY A 247 23.25 3.94 4.81
CA GLY A 247 23.64 4.31 6.16
C GLY A 247 22.53 4.93 7.04
N VAL A 248 21.35 5.20 6.50
CA VAL A 248 20.24 5.83 7.22
C VAL A 248 19.43 4.80 8.03
N GLY A 249 19.08 3.66 7.44
CA GLY A 249 18.16 2.68 8.02
C GLY A 249 18.54 2.17 9.41
N LEU A 250 19.83 2.01 9.70
CA LEU A 250 20.30 1.52 11.01
C LEU A 250 19.89 2.38 12.21
N VAL A 251 19.73 3.69 11.99
CA VAL A 251 19.32 4.64 13.04
C VAL A 251 17.85 4.98 12.93
N SER A 252 17.35 5.12 11.70
CA SER A 252 16.00 5.60 11.42
C SER A 252 14.94 4.54 11.68
N VAL A 253 15.17 3.26 11.34
CA VAL A 253 14.16 2.21 11.54
C VAL A 253 13.73 2.08 12.99
N PRO A 254 14.63 1.95 13.98
CA PRO A 254 14.21 1.95 15.39
C PRO A 254 13.49 3.22 15.82
N ALA A 255 13.91 4.38 15.32
CA ALA A 255 13.29 5.66 15.67
C ALA A 255 11.87 5.79 15.08
N ILE A 256 11.66 5.32 13.85
CA ILE A 256 10.35 5.25 13.20
C ILE A 256 9.43 4.33 14.01
N GLN A 257 9.91 3.13 14.38
CA GLN A 257 9.16 2.19 15.20
C GLN A 257 8.80 2.78 16.58
N ALA A 258 9.71 3.53 17.21
CA ALA A 258 9.42 4.21 18.47
C ALA A 258 8.32 5.27 18.33
N LYS A 259 8.37 6.10 17.29
CA LYS A 259 7.32 7.09 16.99
C LYS A 259 5.98 6.42 16.73
N MET A 260 5.96 5.33 15.96
CA MET A 260 4.78 4.52 15.72
C MET A 260 4.17 4.02 17.02
N LEU A 261 4.95 3.35 17.86
CA LEU A 261 4.47 2.80 19.13
C LEU A 261 3.92 3.87 20.07
N HIS A 262 4.58 5.03 20.14
CA HIS A 262 4.10 6.17 20.92
C HIS A 262 2.76 6.70 20.37
N SER A 263 2.62 6.87 19.06
CA SER A 263 1.39 7.33 18.43
C SER A 263 0.24 6.36 18.69
N LEU A 264 0.47 5.06 18.45
CA LEU A 264 -0.52 4.02 18.66
C LEU A 264 -0.96 3.92 20.14
N ALA A 265 -0.02 3.95 21.09
CA ALA A 265 -0.35 3.95 22.51
C ALA A 265 -1.30 5.09 22.86
N ASN A 266 -1.04 6.31 22.38
CA ASN A 266 -1.90 7.47 22.61
C ASN A 266 -3.31 7.27 22.04
N GLN A 267 -3.44 6.69 20.82
CA GLN A 267 -4.74 6.43 20.20
C GLN A 267 -5.57 5.38 20.96
N TYR A 268 -4.89 4.39 21.55
CA TYR A 268 -5.54 3.39 22.40
C TYR A 268 -5.70 3.86 23.87
N GLY A 269 -5.38 5.12 24.20
CA GLY A 269 -5.51 5.65 25.56
C GLY A 269 -4.54 5.03 26.58
N VAL A 270 -3.42 4.47 26.10
CA VAL A 270 -2.39 3.85 26.96
C VAL A 270 -1.24 4.83 27.17
N GLU A 271 -0.95 5.17 28.43
CA GLU A 271 0.18 6.02 28.77
C GLU A 271 1.50 5.38 28.36
N TRP A 272 2.18 5.98 27.37
CA TRP A 272 3.45 5.47 26.88
C TRP A 272 4.60 5.77 27.83
N ASN A 273 5.14 4.75 28.45
CA ASN A 273 6.25 4.85 29.37
C ASN A 273 7.14 3.60 29.31
N LYS A 274 8.26 3.64 30.05
CA LYS A 274 9.24 2.54 30.09
C LYS A 274 8.63 1.19 30.52
N ARG A 275 7.66 1.21 31.43
CA ARG A 275 7.02 -0.01 31.92
C ARG A 275 6.20 -0.65 30.80
N VAL A 276 5.35 0.13 30.14
CA VAL A 276 4.51 -0.32 29.01
C VAL A 276 5.36 -0.84 27.85
N PHE A 277 6.45 -0.13 27.51
CA PHE A 277 7.39 -0.61 26.51
C PHE A 277 8.01 -1.97 26.91
N SER A 278 8.47 -2.10 28.14
CA SER A 278 9.09 -3.35 28.62
C SER A 278 8.11 -4.52 28.66
N GLU A 279 6.87 -4.27 29.06
CA GLU A 279 5.79 -5.27 29.06
C GLU A 279 5.46 -5.70 27.61
N LEU A 280 5.27 -4.76 26.67
CA LEU A 280 5.02 -5.05 25.27
C LEU A 280 6.13 -5.92 24.65
N ILE A 281 7.39 -5.53 24.86
CA ILE A 281 8.53 -6.29 24.32
C ILE A 281 8.67 -7.66 25.02
N GLY A 282 8.35 -7.73 26.31
CA GLY A 282 8.35 -8.97 27.08
C GLY A 282 7.30 -9.97 26.58
N THR A 283 6.09 -9.50 26.25
CA THR A 283 5.01 -10.34 25.70
C THR A 283 5.28 -10.84 24.28
N LEU A 284 6.19 -10.19 23.53
CA LEU A 284 6.68 -10.70 22.24
C LEU A 284 7.70 -11.85 22.40
N GLY A 285 8.10 -12.15 23.64
CA GLY A 285 8.96 -13.25 24.00
C GLY A 285 10.43 -12.91 24.14
N SER A 286 11.14 -13.74 24.91
CA SER A 286 12.55 -13.53 25.24
C SER A 286 13.48 -13.46 24.02
N SER A 287 13.22 -14.26 22.99
CA SER A 287 13.98 -14.24 21.74
C SER A 287 13.81 -12.92 20.98
N PHE A 288 12.60 -12.36 20.95
CA PHE A 288 12.33 -11.06 20.36
C PHE A 288 12.98 -9.95 21.21
N ALA A 289 12.83 -10.00 22.52
CA ALA A 289 13.41 -9.03 23.45
C ALA A 289 14.94 -8.98 23.35
N LEU A 290 15.60 -10.12 23.19
CA LEU A 290 17.04 -10.20 22.95
C LEU A 290 17.45 -9.60 21.61
N GLN A 291 16.79 -9.98 20.52
CA GLN A 291 17.11 -9.46 19.18
C GLN A 291 16.85 -7.95 19.08
N TYR A 292 15.73 -7.49 19.64
CA TYR A 292 15.35 -6.09 19.63
C TYR A 292 16.26 -5.26 20.56
N GLY A 293 16.55 -5.76 21.74
CA GLY A 293 17.49 -5.14 22.70
C GLY A 293 18.91 -5.05 22.15
N MET A 294 19.38 -6.06 21.42
CA MET A 294 20.67 -6.01 20.72
C MET A 294 20.69 -4.95 19.61
N LYS A 295 19.61 -4.82 18.82
CA LYS A 295 19.50 -3.77 17.80
C LYS A 295 19.50 -2.36 18.41
N LEU A 296 18.87 -2.18 19.57
CA LEU A 296 18.85 -0.90 20.31
C LEU A 296 20.17 -0.62 21.04
N GLY A 297 20.91 -1.66 21.45
CA GLY A 297 22.06 -1.56 22.34
C GLY A 297 23.42 -1.41 21.66
N THR A 298 23.53 -1.68 20.37
CA THR A 298 24.86 -1.81 19.75
C THR A 298 25.04 -0.98 18.48
N ARG A 299 25.52 0.24 18.62
CA ARG A 299 26.28 0.94 17.56
C ARG A 299 27.46 0.09 17.01
N GLN A 300 27.80 -1.02 17.63
CA GLN A 300 28.94 -1.88 17.27
C GLN A 300 28.57 -3.08 16.40
N LEU A 301 27.28 -3.47 16.28
CA LEU A 301 26.86 -4.56 15.40
C LEU A 301 26.80 -4.19 13.91
N ILE A 302 27.06 -2.94 13.57
CA ILE A 302 27.27 -2.46 12.18
C ILE A 302 28.36 -3.29 11.43
N LYS A 303 29.26 -3.91 12.16
CA LYS A 303 30.35 -4.74 11.59
C LYS A 303 29.96 -6.20 11.32
N LEU A 304 28.77 -6.65 11.77
CA LEU A 304 28.34 -8.05 11.64
C LEU A 304 27.26 -8.28 10.57
N ILE A 305 26.77 -7.21 9.94
CA ILE A 305 25.92 -7.35 8.75
C ILE A 305 26.88 -7.54 7.57
N PRO A 306 26.88 -8.71 6.89
CA PRO A 306 27.62 -8.84 5.66
C PRO A 306 27.15 -7.73 4.72
N VAL A 307 28.10 -7.02 4.11
CA VAL A 307 27.81 -6.06 3.04
C VAL A 307 27.37 -6.90 1.84
N TYR A 308 26.06 -7.23 1.81
CA TYR A 308 25.45 -7.79 0.62
C TYR A 308 25.48 -6.73 -0.47
N GLY A 309 25.74 -7.18 -1.71
CA GLY A 309 25.89 -6.29 -2.87
C GLY A 309 24.81 -5.21 -2.94
N GLN A 310 25.22 -4.00 -3.24
CA GLN A 310 24.54 -2.72 -2.94
C GLN A 310 23.10 -2.55 -3.44
N THR A 311 22.56 -3.45 -4.22
CA THR A 311 21.18 -3.34 -4.76
C THR A 311 20.25 -4.44 -4.24
N VAL A 312 20.62 -5.71 -4.35
CA VAL A 312 19.76 -6.83 -3.91
C VAL A 312 19.61 -6.85 -2.39
N GLY A 313 20.69 -6.54 -1.65
CA GLY A 313 20.65 -6.47 -0.18
C GLY A 313 19.76 -5.35 0.37
N ALA A 314 19.71 -4.20 -0.29
CA ALA A 314 18.88 -3.06 0.14
C ALA A 314 17.38 -3.35 -0.03
N VAL A 315 16.99 -3.98 -1.12
CA VAL A 315 15.59 -4.39 -1.40
C VAL A 315 15.12 -5.40 -0.35
N ALA A 316 15.92 -6.43 -0.07
CA ALA A 316 15.60 -7.42 0.96
C ALA A 316 15.53 -6.80 2.36
N ALA A 317 16.41 -5.85 2.68
CA ALA A 317 16.38 -5.10 3.94
C ALA A 317 15.12 -4.25 4.04
N ALA A 318 14.74 -3.54 2.98
CA ALA A 318 13.52 -2.74 2.93
C ALA A 318 12.26 -3.60 3.13
N ALA A 319 12.14 -4.75 2.44
CA ALA A 319 11.05 -5.69 2.65
C ALA A 319 11.00 -6.21 4.10
N MET A 320 12.16 -6.49 4.69
CA MET A 320 12.23 -6.94 6.08
C MET A 320 11.84 -5.84 7.03
N SER A 321 12.29 -4.60 6.83
CA SER A 321 11.94 -3.45 7.68
C SER A 321 10.47 -3.08 7.57
N PHE A 322 9.88 -3.18 6.37
CA PHE A 322 8.42 -3.06 6.21
C PHE A 322 7.69 -4.11 7.04
N GLY A 323 8.01 -5.39 6.81
CA GLY A 323 7.35 -6.51 7.49
C GLY A 323 7.52 -6.47 9.00
N THR A 324 8.72 -6.19 9.51
CA THR A 324 8.97 -6.10 10.97
C THR A 324 8.26 -4.92 11.61
N SER A 325 8.20 -3.76 10.93
CA SER A 325 7.50 -2.58 11.45
C SER A 325 5.98 -2.78 11.44
N TYR A 326 5.43 -3.32 10.36
CA TYR A 326 4.01 -3.66 10.29
C TYR A 326 3.63 -4.71 11.35
N GLY A 327 4.40 -5.79 11.48
CA GLY A 327 4.18 -6.82 12.49
C GLY A 327 4.24 -6.27 13.92
N LEU A 328 5.21 -5.39 14.19
CA LEU A 328 5.32 -4.72 15.49
C LEU A 328 4.13 -3.80 15.77
N GLY A 329 3.70 -3.03 14.78
CA GLY A 329 2.53 -2.14 14.89
C GLY A 329 1.26 -2.92 15.18
N ARG A 330 0.98 -4.00 14.43
CA ARG A 330 -0.20 -4.86 14.63
C ARG A 330 -0.20 -5.51 16.02
N ALA A 331 0.92 -6.08 16.43
CA ALA A 331 1.06 -6.68 17.75
C ALA A 331 0.91 -5.65 18.88
N ALA A 332 1.44 -4.43 18.69
CA ALA A 332 1.28 -3.35 19.65
C ALA A 332 -0.19 -2.91 19.80
N CYS A 333 -0.93 -2.78 18.70
CA CYS A 333 -2.36 -2.45 18.73
C CYS A 333 -3.16 -3.51 19.51
N PHE A 334 -2.89 -4.80 19.26
CA PHE A 334 -3.49 -5.89 20.01
C PHE A 334 -3.18 -5.80 21.51
N TYR A 335 -1.92 -5.58 21.86
CA TYR A 335 -1.51 -5.40 23.25
C TYR A 335 -2.19 -4.18 23.90
N PHE A 336 -2.23 -3.02 23.23
CA PHE A 336 -2.81 -1.80 23.78
C PHE A 336 -4.33 -1.92 23.96
N TYR A 337 -5.02 -2.59 23.05
CA TYR A 337 -6.45 -2.84 23.15
C TYR A 337 -6.79 -3.63 24.41
N HIS A 338 -6.13 -4.76 24.65
CA HIS A 338 -6.35 -5.59 25.81
C HIS A 338 -5.88 -4.92 27.10
N LYS A 339 -4.73 -4.23 27.04
CA LYS A 339 -4.22 -3.47 28.19
C LYS A 339 -5.17 -2.36 28.64
N ASN A 340 -5.77 -1.62 27.70
CA ASN A 340 -6.76 -0.58 28.04
C ASN A 340 -8.02 -1.16 28.69
N LYS A 341 -8.37 -2.42 28.37
CA LYS A 341 -9.46 -3.16 29.01
C LYS A 341 -9.06 -3.83 30.35
N GLY A 342 -7.80 -3.78 30.72
CA GLY A 342 -7.28 -4.47 31.91
C GLY A 342 -7.17 -6.00 31.73
N GLU A 343 -7.15 -6.47 30.51
CA GLU A 343 -7.02 -7.89 30.14
C GLU A 343 -5.55 -8.29 30.02
N GLU A 344 -5.22 -9.52 30.41
CA GLU A 344 -3.89 -10.08 30.22
C GLU A 344 -3.75 -10.66 28.80
N VAL A 345 -2.60 -10.42 28.18
CA VAL A 345 -2.27 -10.91 26.85
C VAL A 345 -1.25 -12.04 26.94
N SER A 346 -1.54 -13.17 26.30
CA SER A 346 -0.62 -14.31 26.29
C SER A 346 0.55 -14.08 25.33
N GLU A 347 1.75 -14.56 25.73
CA GLU A 347 2.95 -14.53 24.88
C GLU A 347 2.72 -15.27 23.56
N ASN A 348 2.00 -16.40 23.58
CA ASN A 348 1.73 -17.19 22.38
C ASN A 348 0.88 -16.46 21.36
N GLU A 349 -0.18 -15.75 21.79
CA GLU A 349 -1.03 -14.95 20.92
C GLU A 349 -0.26 -13.78 20.31
N MET A 350 0.51 -13.06 21.12
CA MET A 350 1.36 -11.96 20.66
C MET A 350 2.36 -12.41 19.59
N GLN A 351 3.04 -13.53 19.84
CA GLN A 351 3.98 -14.09 18.88
C GLN A 351 3.31 -14.54 17.57
N LYS A 352 2.12 -15.13 17.66
CA LYS A 352 1.34 -15.54 16.49
C LYS A 352 0.98 -14.33 15.65
N ILE A 353 0.34 -13.31 16.26
CA ILE A 353 -0.06 -12.07 15.59
C ILE A 353 1.16 -11.39 14.93
N TYR A 354 2.26 -11.26 15.67
CA TYR A 354 3.48 -10.67 15.14
C TYR A 354 4.00 -11.43 13.90
N LYS A 355 4.12 -12.77 13.98
CA LYS A 355 4.66 -13.59 12.88
C LYS A 355 3.78 -13.57 11.63
N GLU A 356 2.47 -13.66 11.80
CA GLU A 356 1.50 -13.59 10.70
C GLU A 356 1.53 -12.22 10.04
N SER A 357 1.53 -11.15 10.84
CA SER A 357 1.58 -9.78 10.34
C SER A 357 2.93 -9.44 9.70
N LEU A 358 4.04 -9.93 10.24
CA LEU A 358 5.35 -9.80 9.60
C LEU A 358 5.36 -10.42 8.20
N LYS A 359 4.79 -11.63 8.05
CA LYS A 359 4.69 -12.30 6.75
C LYS A 359 3.80 -11.53 5.79
N LYS A 360 2.63 -11.06 6.26
CA LYS A 360 1.69 -10.24 5.49
C LYS A 360 2.37 -8.94 5.03
N GLY A 361 3.04 -8.24 5.95
CA GLY A 361 3.74 -7.00 5.63
C GLY A 361 4.89 -7.18 4.64
N LYS A 362 5.68 -8.25 4.76
CA LYS A 362 6.72 -8.55 3.76
C LYS A 362 6.14 -8.76 2.37
N ALA A 363 5.07 -9.51 2.25
CA ALA A 363 4.39 -9.73 0.97
C ALA A 363 3.83 -8.43 0.39
N ALA A 364 3.31 -7.54 1.25
CA ALA A 364 2.71 -6.26 0.85
C ALA A 364 3.73 -5.16 0.54
N SER A 365 5.00 -5.34 0.88
CA SER A 365 6.03 -4.31 0.74
C SER A 365 6.28 -3.88 -0.72
N GLY A 366 5.91 -4.70 -1.70
CA GLY A 366 6.20 -4.48 -3.12
C GLY A 366 7.69 -4.62 -3.49
N TYR A 367 8.53 -4.94 -2.53
CA TYR A 367 9.97 -5.20 -2.74
C TYR A 367 10.19 -6.70 -2.91
N GLU A 368 10.16 -7.18 -4.15
CA GLU A 368 10.49 -8.56 -4.49
C GLU A 368 11.97 -8.71 -4.84
N GLU A 369 12.60 -9.78 -4.35
CA GLU A 369 13.87 -10.23 -4.88
C GLU A 369 13.65 -10.74 -6.32
N ASN A 370 14.26 -10.06 -7.32
CA ASN A 370 14.28 -10.50 -8.71
C ASN A 370 15.22 -11.69 -8.89
#